data_62e8839945902ee584cb6b79448f8082
#
_entry.id   62e8839945902ee584cb6b79448f8082
#
_cell.length_a   1.000
_cell.length_b   1.000
_cell.length_c   1.000
_cell.angle_alpha   90.00
_cell.angle_beta   90.00
_cell.angle_gamma   90.00
#
_symmetry.space_group_name_H-M   'P 1'
#
loop_
_entity.id
_entity.type
_entity.pdbx_description
1 polymer ?
#
loop_
_entity_poly.entity_id
_entity_poly.type
_entity_poly.pdbx_seq_one_letter_code
_entity_poly.pdbx_strand_id
1 'polypeptide(L)'
;KYNTQLAEAKKDQDSIDNLQYQIEQYILKKLGISFKRSSFNGLIGTTYYKNLTRWDPTYLSNKIIINSNEKMIDMAAVIAHFMVDTSGKRLRINTKEDPDIKFAYIGMEHVEKNTGKVFMQQISGKDILSQTVRVPYDYIIYGKLRPYLNKYWENRSATKNVVCSSEFFVFDTKNINRIYFMEILSSIIIQEQLTPLYSGARMPRINESDFMGLKIPLPSPQKQQEIVDYISEVRRKIATLQLQIPLHSQRAKKEFEEAVFGETQKVTN
;
A
#
# COMPACT_ATOMS: atom_id res chain seq x y z
N LYS A 1 5.62 30.00 -22.04
CA LYS A 1 6.70 29.18 -21.42
C LYS A 1 6.23 28.59 -20.09
N TYR A 2 5.88 29.38 -19.06
CA TYR A 2 5.34 28.90 -17.76
C TYR A 2 4.21 27.85 -17.92
N ASN A 3 3.18 28.19 -18.71
CA ASN A 3 2.06 27.27 -18.96
C ASN A 3 2.49 25.99 -19.70
N THR A 4 3.53 26.05 -20.51
CA THR A 4 4.09 24.88 -21.22
C THR A 4 4.73 23.90 -20.24
N GLN A 5 5.53 24.39 -19.28
CA GLN A 5 6.19 23.55 -18.27
C GLN A 5 5.16 22.90 -17.33
N LEU A 6 4.10 23.62 -16.94
CA LEU A 6 3.01 23.04 -16.16
C LEU A 6 2.23 21.97 -16.95
N ALA A 7 2.02 22.18 -18.25
CA ALA A 7 1.36 21.20 -19.10
C ALA A 7 2.22 19.93 -19.27
N GLU A 8 3.56 20.07 -19.37
CA GLU A 8 4.49 18.94 -19.39
C GLU A 8 4.46 18.15 -18.08
N ALA A 9 4.53 18.83 -16.92
CA ALA A 9 4.41 18.18 -15.61
C ALA A 9 3.08 17.42 -15.46
N LYS A 10 1.98 17.98 -15.93
CA LYS A 10 0.66 17.32 -15.93
C LYS A 10 0.65 16.12 -16.86
N LYS A 11 1.20 16.24 -18.06
CA LYS A 11 1.30 15.11 -19.02
C LYS A 11 2.11 13.96 -18.45
N ASP A 12 3.21 14.25 -17.75
CA ASP A 12 4.02 13.22 -17.09
C ASP A 12 3.24 12.53 -15.98
N GLN A 13 2.46 13.28 -15.18
CA GLN A 13 1.59 12.70 -14.16
C GLN A 13 0.50 11.80 -14.77
N ASP A 14 -0.19 12.25 -15.84
CA ASP A 14 -1.18 11.45 -16.56
C ASP A 14 -0.56 10.16 -17.15
N SER A 15 0.70 10.25 -17.58
CA SER A 15 1.46 9.11 -18.08
C SER A 15 1.80 8.11 -16.96
N ILE A 16 2.15 8.59 -15.77
CA ILE A 16 2.37 7.75 -14.59
C ILE A 16 1.10 7.02 -14.19
N ASP A 17 -0.03 7.73 -14.13
CA ASP A 17 -1.33 7.15 -13.77
C ASP A 17 -1.74 6.05 -14.76
N ASN A 18 -1.52 6.28 -16.07
CA ASN A 18 -1.77 5.27 -17.10
C ASN A 18 -0.84 4.05 -16.96
N LEU A 19 0.44 4.24 -16.66
CA LEU A 19 1.38 3.14 -16.45
C LEU A 19 1.02 2.32 -15.20
N GLN A 20 0.56 2.96 -14.14
CA GLN A 20 0.06 2.27 -12.94
C GLN A 20 -1.18 1.43 -13.26
N TYR A 21 -2.13 1.98 -14.02
CA TYR A 21 -3.28 1.24 -14.51
C TYR A 21 -2.88 0.05 -15.39
N GLN A 22 -1.87 0.20 -16.26
CA GLN A 22 -1.37 -0.90 -17.10
C GLN A 22 -0.78 -2.05 -16.26
N ILE A 23 -0.06 -1.74 -15.17
CA ILE A 23 0.42 -2.77 -14.23
C ILE A 23 -0.76 -3.57 -13.68
N GLU A 24 -1.79 -2.89 -13.21
CA GLU A 24 -2.97 -3.53 -12.63
C GLU A 24 -3.70 -4.41 -13.63
N GLN A 25 -3.96 -3.90 -14.83
CA GLN A 25 -4.59 -4.66 -15.92
C GLN A 25 -3.74 -5.87 -16.36
N TYR A 26 -2.42 -5.72 -16.40
CA TYR A 26 -1.51 -6.83 -16.71
C TYR A 26 -1.60 -7.94 -15.66
N ILE A 27 -1.57 -7.61 -14.38
CA ILE A 27 -1.71 -8.56 -13.27
C ILE A 27 -3.04 -9.33 -13.41
N LEU A 28 -4.16 -8.61 -13.54
CA LEU A 28 -5.48 -9.21 -13.65
C LEU A 28 -5.57 -10.15 -14.86
N LYS A 29 -5.12 -9.71 -16.02
CA LYS A 29 -5.13 -10.50 -17.26
C LYS A 29 -4.22 -11.72 -17.15
N LYS A 30 -3.00 -11.56 -16.64
CA LYS A 30 -2.01 -12.64 -16.54
C LYS A 30 -2.46 -13.75 -15.58
N LEU A 31 -3.18 -13.38 -14.51
CA LEU A 31 -3.73 -14.31 -13.52
C LEU A 31 -5.16 -14.77 -13.84
N GLY A 32 -5.77 -14.24 -14.89
CA GLY A 32 -7.16 -14.54 -15.25
C GLY A 32 -8.16 -14.13 -14.16
N ILE A 33 -7.90 -12.98 -13.51
CA ILE A 33 -8.72 -12.52 -12.39
C ILE A 33 -9.88 -11.66 -12.90
N SER A 34 -11.06 -11.99 -12.39
CA SER A 34 -12.26 -11.17 -12.52
C SER A 34 -13.06 -11.13 -11.23
N PHE A 35 -13.78 -10.04 -11.02
CA PHE A 35 -14.59 -9.81 -9.83
C PHE A 35 -16.06 -9.90 -10.16
N LYS A 36 -16.81 -10.66 -9.35
CA LYS A 36 -18.25 -10.68 -9.39
C LYS A 36 -18.78 -10.24 -8.03
N ARG A 37 -19.54 -9.16 -8.02
CA ARG A 37 -20.24 -8.73 -6.81
C ARG A 37 -21.51 -9.54 -6.66
N SER A 38 -21.82 -10.00 -5.45
CA SER A 38 -23.13 -10.56 -5.16
C SER A 38 -24.15 -9.43 -5.26
N SER A 39 -24.94 -9.42 -6.32
CA SER A 39 -26.01 -8.44 -6.47
C SER A 39 -27.21 -8.88 -5.62
N PHE A 40 -27.38 -8.28 -4.47
CA PHE A 40 -28.63 -8.27 -3.76
C PHE A 40 -29.48 -7.12 -4.29
N ASN A 41 -30.35 -7.40 -5.24
CA ASN A 41 -31.28 -6.42 -5.82
C ASN A 41 -32.65 -6.43 -5.13
N GLY A 42 -32.72 -6.72 -3.82
CA GLY A 42 -34.00 -6.80 -3.10
C GLY A 42 -33.87 -6.66 -1.59
N LEU A 43 -35.01 -6.41 -0.94
CA LEU A 43 -35.15 -6.33 0.51
C LEU A 43 -34.87 -7.66 1.24
N ILE A 44 -34.88 -8.78 0.52
CA ILE A 44 -34.69 -10.12 1.06
C ILE A 44 -33.62 -10.85 0.25
N GLY A 45 -32.61 -11.37 0.94
CA GLY A 45 -31.58 -12.21 0.36
C GLY A 45 -31.47 -13.53 1.11
N THR A 46 -31.16 -14.59 0.40
CA THR A 46 -30.95 -15.92 0.98
C THR A 46 -29.49 -16.36 0.80
N THR A 47 -28.92 -16.95 1.86
CA THR A 47 -27.62 -17.60 1.80
C THR A 47 -27.66 -18.90 2.59
N TYR A 48 -26.80 -19.85 2.23
CA TYR A 48 -26.69 -21.09 3.00
C TYR A 48 -25.88 -20.85 4.27
N TYR A 49 -26.34 -21.36 5.42
CA TYR A 49 -25.67 -21.26 6.72
C TYR A 49 -24.16 -21.63 6.64
N LYS A 50 -23.82 -22.67 5.88
CA LYS A 50 -22.44 -23.11 5.68
C LYS A 50 -21.53 -22.07 5.00
N ASN A 51 -22.13 -21.05 4.36
CA ASN A 51 -21.41 -19.99 3.67
C ASN A 51 -21.39 -18.68 4.49
N LEU A 52 -22.01 -18.69 5.69
CA LEU A 52 -22.05 -17.56 6.58
C LEU A 52 -20.77 -17.50 7.41
N THR A 53 -19.84 -16.65 6.99
CA THR A 53 -18.65 -16.32 7.77
C THR A 53 -18.89 -15.16 8.74
N ARG A 54 -19.94 -14.36 8.50
CA ARG A 54 -20.29 -13.17 9.29
C ARG A 54 -21.77 -12.85 9.16
N TRP A 55 -22.44 -12.56 10.29
CA TRP A 55 -23.84 -12.07 10.35
C TRP A 55 -23.87 -10.55 10.17
N ASP A 56 -23.59 -10.07 8.99
CA ASP A 56 -23.63 -8.66 8.65
C ASP A 56 -24.28 -8.52 7.27
N PRO A 57 -25.50 -7.95 7.17
CA PRO A 57 -26.20 -7.78 5.90
C PRO A 57 -25.39 -6.97 4.89
N THR A 58 -24.65 -5.94 5.34
CA THR A 58 -23.80 -5.12 4.50
C THR A 58 -22.63 -5.92 3.93
N TYR A 59 -22.01 -6.77 4.77
CA TYR A 59 -20.96 -7.70 4.33
C TYR A 59 -21.49 -8.69 3.29
N LEU A 60 -22.66 -9.29 3.56
CA LEU A 60 -23.25 -10.29 2.67
C LEU A 60 -23.69 -9.71 1.33
N SER A 61 -24.24 -8.49 1.32
CA SER A 61 -24.68 -7.80 0.10
C SER A 61 -23.50 -7.31 -0.76
N ASN A 62 -22.34 -7.06 -0.16
CA ASN A 62 -21.14 -6.56 -0.83
C ASN A 62 -20.07 -7.65 -1.03
N LYS A 63 -20.38 -8.91 -0.70
CA LYS A 63 -19.42 -10.00 -0.86
C LYS A 63 -18.94 -10.12 -2.29
N ILE A 64 -17.61 -10.13 -2.45
CA ILE A 64 -16.95 -10.25 -3.74
C ILE A 64 -16.51 -11.69 -3.97
N ILE A 65 -16.85 -12.22 -5.13
CA ILE A 65 -16.36 -13.50 -5.61
C ILE A 65 -15.23 -13.19 -6.59
N ILE A 66 -14.05 -13.71 -6.30
CA ILE A 66 -12.89 -13.61 -7.17
C ILE A 66 -12.81 -14.91 -7.98
N ASN A 67 -12.91 -14.79 -9.31
CA ASN A 67 -12.55 -15.86 -10.21
C ASN A 67 -11.08 -15.68 -10.62
N SER A 68 -10.34 -16.78 -10.70
CA SER A 68 -8.92 -16.77 -11.08
C SER A 68 -8.60 -18.07 -11.84
N ASN A 69 -7.68 -17.98 -12.78
CA ASN A 69 -7.09 -19.15 -13.43
C ASN A 69 -6.00 -19.81 -12.56
N GLU A 70 -5.58 -19.12 -11.52
CA GLU A 70 -4.55 -19.57 -10.59
C GLU A 70 -5.16 -20.09 -9.29
N LYS A 71 -4.41 -20.93 -8.58
CA LYS A 71 -4.81 -21.38 -7.25
C LYS A 71 -4.88 -20.16 -6.31
N MET A 72 -6.04 -19.96 -5.71
CA MET A 72 -6.23 -18.96 -4.66
C MET A 72 -5.97 -19.60 -3.29
N ILE A 73 -5.13 -18.96 -2.49
CA ILE A 73 -4.78 -19.41 -1.13
C ILE A 73 -5.06 -18.30 -0.12
N ASP A 74 -5.17 -18.66 1.16
CA ASP A 74 -5.28 -17.68 2.23
C ASP A 74 -3.96 -16.93 2.42
N MET A 75 -4.03 -15.66 2.74
CA MET A 75 -2.88 -14.82 3.11
C MET A 75 -2.02 -15.51 4.18
N ALA A 76 -2.66 -16.15 5.16
CA ALA A 76 -1.99 -16.91 6.23
C ALA A 76 -1.01 -17.97 5.71
N ALA A 77 -1.25 -18.57 4.54
CA ALA A 77 -0.39 -19.63 4.00
C ALA A 77 1.02 -19.13 3.59
N VAL A 78 1.14 -17.84 3.26
CA VAL A 78 2.40 -17.22 2.84
C VAL A 78 3.01 -16.29 3.89
N ILE A 79 2.36 -16.08 5.01
CA ILE A 79 2.93 -15.34 6.14
C ILE A 79 3.77 -16.30 7.00
N ALA A 80 5.03 -15.92 7.26
CA ALA A 80 5.96 -16.69 8.08
C ALA A 80 5.88 -16.29 9.56
N HIS A 81 6.05 -15.00 9.84
CA HIS A 81 6.12 -14.43 11.18
C HIS A 81 5.16 -13.25 11.27
N PHE A 82 4.06 -13.43 12.00
CA PHE A 82 3.03 -12.39 12.16
C PHE A 82 3.09 -11.82 13.56
N MET A 83 3.41 -10.53 13.67
CA MET A 83 3.58 -9.80 14.94
C MET A 83 4.61 -10.41 15.91
N VAL A 84 5.48 -11.29 15.37
CA VAL A 84 6.61 -11.92 16.09
C VAL A 84 7.87 -11.86 15.23
N ASP A 85 9.04 -11.96 15.84
CA ASP A 85 10.31 -12.11 15.12
C ASP A 85 10.61 -13.58 14.76
N THR A 86 11.75 -13.81 14.12
CA THR A 86 12.18 -15.14 13.70
C THR A 86 12.40 -16.12 14.86
N SER A 87 12.55 -15.63 16.10
CA SER A 87 12.64 -16.44 17.32
C SER A 87 11.26 -16.70 17.97
N GLY A 88 10.18 -16.14 17.42
CA GLY A 88 8.83 -16.21 17.98
C GLY A 88 8.55 -15.16 19.07
N LYS A 89 9.49 -14.24 19.34
CA LYS A 89 9.29 -13.16 20.31
C LYS A 89 8.35 -12.10 19.75
N ARG A 90 7.41 -11.62 20.57
CA ARG A 90 6.47 -10.57 20.18
C ARG A 90 7.21 -9.29 19.79
N LEU A 91 6.80 -8.67 18.69
CA LEU A 91 7.36 -7.42 18.19
C LEU A 91 6.83 -6.17 18.92
N ARG A 92 5.75 -6.30 19.71
CA ARG A 92 5.24 -5.18 20.53
C ARG A 92 6.27 -4.82 21.58
N ILE A 93 6.60 -3.53 21.67
CA ILE A 93 7.57 -2.99 22.62
C ILE A 93 7.00 -1.75 23.33
N ASN A 94 7.51 -1.49 24.53
CA ASN A 94 7.29 -0.26 25.25
C ASN A 94 8.52 0.63 25.11
N THR A 95 8.46 1.62 24.25
CA THR A 95 9.60 2.53 23.99
C THR A 95 9.97 3.40 25.18
N LYS A 96 9.10 3.52 26.19
CA LYS A 96 9.39 4.26 27.43
C LYS A 96 10.37 3.55 28.37
N GLU A 97 10.61 2.25 28.14
CA GLU A 97 11.66 1.50 28.85
C GLU A 97 13.07 1.94 28.41
N ASP A 98 13.16 2.51 27.21
CA ASP A 98 14.38 3.06 26.62
C ASP A 98 14.19 4.56 26.30
N PRO A 99 14.03 5.44 27.31
CA PRO A 99 13.52 6.80 27.11
C PRO A 99 14.42 7.69 26.26
N ASP A 100 15.73 7.46 26.29
CA ASP A 100 16.73 8.28 25.60
C ASP A 100 17.15 7.69 24.24
N ILE A 101 16.74 6.46 23.95
CA ILE A 101 17.00 5.87 22.62
C ILE A 101 16.13 6.57 21.59
N LYS A 102 16.74 6.94 20.46
CA LYS A 102 16.02 7.43 19.30
C LYS A 102 15.50 6.26 18.45
N PHE A 103 14.22 6.31 18.18
CA PHE A 103 13.51 5.37 17.31
C PHE A 103 13.14 6.03 16.00
N ALA A 104 13.31 5.31 14.90
CA ALA A 104 12.74 5.68 13.62
C ALA A 104 11.25 5.28 13.60
N TYR A 105 10.39 6.21 13.98
CA TYR A 105 8.96 5.97 14.16
C TYR A 105 8.16 6.15 12.89
N ILE A 106 7.24 5.22 12.65
CA ILE A 106 6.31 5.22 11.53
C ILE A 106 4.88 5.23 12.09
N GLY A 107 4.23 6.40 12.07
CA GLY A 107 2.79 6.55 12.29
C GLY A 107 2.00 6.33 11.00
N MET A 108 0.66 6.28 11.11
CA MET A 108 -0.21 6.16 9.93
C MET A 108 -0.02 7.33 8.95
N GLU A 109 0.24 8.52 9.44
CA GLU A 109 0.52 9.74 8.68
C GLU A 109 1.82 9.68 7.89
N HIS A 110 2.78 8.87 8.33
CA HIS A 110 4.10 8.75 7.72
C HIS A 110 4.16 7.79 6.53
N VAL A 111 3.10 7.03 6.28
CA VAL A 111 3.01 6.13 5.12
C VAL A 111 2.11 6.76 4.07
N GLU A 112 2.65 6.98 2.88
CA GLU A 112 1.91 7.51 1.74
C GLU A 112 0.93 6.44 1.20
N LYS A 113 -0.30 6.87 0.87
CA LYS A 113 -1.32 5.96 0.34
C LYS A 113 -0.92 5.41 -1.04
N ASN A 114 -1.15 4.13 -1.28
CA ASN A 114 -0.97 3.43 -2.56
C ASN A 114 0.46 3.37 -3.13
N THR A 115 1.47 3.90 -2.44
CA THR A 115 2.81 4.04 -3.05
C THR A 115 3.87 3.16 -2.40
N GLY A 116 3.64 2.68 -1.19
CA GLY A 116 4.66 1.98 -0.42
C GLY A 116 5.82 2.88 0.04
N LYS A 117 5.68 4.22 -0.03
CA LYS A 117 6.67 5.17 0.45
C LYS A 117 6.42 5.50 1.92
N VAL A 118 7.50 5.66 2.67
CA VAL A 118 7.47 5.98 4.09
C VAL A 118 8.41 7.14 4.41
N PHE A 119 7.99 7.97 5.33
CA PHE A 119 8.83 8.97 5.99
C PHE A 119 8.98 8.58 7.46
N MET A 120 10.22 8.33 7.91
CA MET A 120 10.51 7.95 9.29
C MET A 120 10.88 9.17 10.11
N GLN A 121 10.17 9.38 11.21
CA GLN A 121 10.49 10.45 12.15
C GLN A 121 11.41 9.93 13.27
N GLN A 122 12.51 10.65 13.54
CA GLN A 122 13.39 10.32 14.67
C GLN A 122 12.80 10.90 15.95
N ILE A 123 12.33 10.03 16.84
CA ILE A 123 11.67 10.41 18.10
C ILE A 123 12.34 9.66 19.27
N SER A 124 12.57 10.33 20.40
CA SER A 124 13.03 9.69 21.64
C SER A 124 11.94 8.78 22.21
N GLY A 125 12.34 7.68 22.82
CA GLY A 125 11.39 6.67 23.33
C GLY A 125 10.35 7.24 24.30
N LYS A 126 10.74 8.21 25.16
CA LYS A 126 9.85 8.93 26.09
C LYS A 126 8.76 9.75 25.40
N ASP A 127 9.02 10.23 24.18
CA ASP A 127 8.12 11.12 23.44
C ASP A 127 7.13 10.37 22.55
N ILE A 128 7.28 9.05 22.40
CA ILE A 128 6.33 8.23 21.65
C ILE A 128 5.13 7.90 22.53
N LEU A 129 3.98 8.48 22.20
CA LEU A 129 2.75 8.32 22.99
C LEU A 129 1.93 7.08 22.63
N SER A 130 2.10 6.56 21.43
CA SER A 130 1.36 5.40 20.92
C SER A 130 2.01 4.08 21.34
N GLN A 131 1.19 3.02 21.40
CA GLN A 131 1.76 1.66 21.46
C GLN A 131 2.54 1.38 20.17
N THR A 132 3.68 0.76 20.30
CA THR A 132 4.62 0.52 19.21
C THR A 132 4.88 -0.95 18.94
N VAL A 133 5.23 -1.21 17.70
CA VAL A 133 5.63 -2.52 17.20
C VAL A 133 6.97 -2.35 16.49
N ARG A 134 7.95 -3.18 16.84
CA ARG A 134 9.24 -3.21 16.13
C ARG A 134 9.03 -3.71 14.70
N VAL A 135 9.74 -3.10 13.75
CA VAL A 135 9.74 -3.51 12.35
C VAL A 135 11.14 -4.01 11.99
N PRO A 136 11.41 -5.31 12.09
CA PRO A 136 12.70 -5.87 11.70
C PRO A 136 13.00 -5.62 10.22
N TYR A 137 14.29 -5.72 9.85
CA TYR A 137 14.67 -5.73 8.45
C TYR A 137 13.96 -6.89 7.72
N ASP A 138 13.55 -6.67 6.47
CA ASP A 138 12.75 -7.60 5.66
C ASP A 138 11.30 -7.83 6.11
N TYR A 139 10.81 -7.11 7.11
CA TYR A 139 9.40 -7.20 7.48
C TYR A 139 8.56 -6.18 6.72
N ILE A 140 7.31 -6.57 6.51
CA ILE A 140 6.28 -5.76 5.84
C ILE A 140 5.35 -5.19 6.90
N ILE A 141 4.95 -3.93 6.73
CA ILE A 141 3.86 -3.33 7.49
C ILE A 141 2.64 -3.13 6.59
N TYR A 142 1.44 -3.34 7.14
CA TYR A 142 0.17 -3.09 6.47
C TYR A 142 -0.82 -2.41 7.41
N GLY A 143 -1.43 -1.31 6.97
CA GLY A 143 -2.31 -0.49 7.80
C GLY A 143 -3.65 -1.16 8.12
N LYS A 144 -3.94 -1.31 9.41
CA LYS A 144 -5.24 -1.81 9.91
C LYS A 144 -6.33 -0.75 9.81
N LEU A 145 -5.98 0.48 10.19
CA LEU A 145 -6.89 1.62 10.22
C LEU A 145 -7.09 2.17 8.82
N ARG A 146 -8.35 2.37 8.44
CA ARG A 146 -8.74 2.88 7.10
C ARG A 146 -8.04 2.09 5.99
N PRO A 147 -8.29 0.77 5.88
CA PRO A 147 -7.57 -0.11 4.95
C PRO A 147 -7.71 0.31 3.47
N TYR A 148 -8.76 1.08 3.12
CA TYR A 148 -8.92 1.69 1.80
C TYR A 148 -7.83 2.71 1.43
N LEU A 149 -7.05 3.20 2.40
CA LEU A 149 -5.88 4.05 2.13
C LEU A 149 -4.69 3.26 1.60
N ASN A 150 -4.78 1.92 1.65
CA ASN A 150 -3.76 1.01 1.13
C ASN A 150 -2.34 1.41 1.55
N LYS A 151 -2.13 1.55 2.85
CA LYS A 151 -0.85 1.94 3.44
C LYS A 151 -0.04 0.71 3.77
N TYR A 152 1.03 0.52 3.06
CA TYR A 152 1.96 -0.60 3.20
C TYR A 152 3.40 -0.13 3.01
N TRP A 153 4.33 -0.88 3.55
CA TRP A 153 5.76 -0.65 3.33
C TRP A 153 6.56 -1.88 3.74
N GLU A 154 7.69 -2.07 3.08
CA GLU A 154 8.67 -3.11 3.39
C GLU A 154 9.93 -2.47 3.98
N ASN A 155 10.42 -2.99 5.12
CA ASN A 155 11.63 -2.47 5.74
C ASN A 155 12.88 -2.98 5.03
N ARG A 156 13.37 -2.25 4.04
CA ARG A 156 14.67 -2.44 3.39
C ARG A 156 15.67 -1.37 3.82
N SER A 157 15.38 -0.63 4.88
CA SER A 157 16.22 0.44 5.37
C SER A 157 17.37 -0.09 6.21
N ALA A 158 18.55 0.51 6.06
CA ALA A 158 19.67 0.32 7.00
C ALA A 158 19.46 1.04 8.35
N THR A 159 18.33 1.75 8.53
CA THR A 159 18.00 2.48 9.75
C THR A 159 17.77 1.51 10.90
N LYS A 160 18.41 1.78 12.04
CA LYS A 160 18.24 1.00 13.27
C LYS A 160 17.00 1.46 14.04
N ASN A 161 16.51 0.59 14.93
CA ASN A 161 15.41 0.89 15.85
C ASN A 161 14.12 1.36 15.12
N VAL A 162 13.80 0.74 13.99
CA VAL A 162 12.57 1.04 13.28
C VAL A 162 11.38 0.48 14.06
N VAL A 163 10.41 1.36 14.33
CA VAL A 163 9.15 1.01 15.00
C VAL A 163 7.98 1.65 14.29
N CYS A 164 6.84 1.01 14.32
CA CYS A 164 5.60 1.58 13.81
C CYS A 164 4.50 1.63 14.88
N SER A 165 3.47 2.41 14.63
CA SER A 165 2.24 2.41 15.43
C SER A 165 1.61 1.02 15.46
N SER A 166 0.94 0.67 16.56
CA SER A 166 0.14 -0.56 16.66
C SER A 166 -1.03 -0.64 15.68
N GLU A 167 -1.32 0.42 14.93
CA GLU A 167 -2.29 0.44 13.84
C GLU A 167 -1.77 -0.24 12.55
N PHE A 168 -0.58 -0.84 12.58
CA PHE A 168 -0.07 -1.69 11.52
C PHE A 168 -0.03 -3.16 11.93
N PHE A 169 -0.25 -4.07 10.99
CA PHE A 169 0.27 -5.42 11.03
C PHE A 169 1.73 -5.40 10.64
N VAL A 170 2.54 -6.23 11.28
CA VAL A 170 3.96 -6.40 10.98
C VAL A 170 4.22 -7.89 10.78
N PHE A 171 4.74 -8.25 9.63
CA PHE A 171 4.90 -9.67 9.27
C PHE A 171 6.01 -9.87 8.23
N ASP A 172 6.45 -11.10 8.12
CA ASP A 172 7.33 -11.60 7.07
C ASP A 172 6.59 -12.62 6.18
N THR A 173 7.17 -12.98 5.04
CA THR A 173 6.56 -13.89 4.06
C THR A 173 7.43 -15.11 3.80
N LYS A 174 6.81 -16.19 3.33
CA LYS A 174 7.46 -17.45 2.94
C LYS A 174 6.83 -18.04 1.68
N ASN A 175 7.61 -18.81 0.94
CA ASN A 175 7.14 -19.62 -0.20
C ASN A 175 6.43 -18.81 -1.32
N ILE A 176 6.77 -17.53 -1.44
CA ILE A 176 6.25 -16.64 -2.48
C ILE A 176 7.36 -15.65 -2.89
N ASN A 177 7.40 -15.29 -4.16
CA ASN A 177 8.29 -14.21 -4.59
C ASN A 177 7.85 -12.91 -3.91
N ARG A 178 8.76 -12.28 -3.20
CA ARG A 178 8.45 -11.15 -2.34
C ARG A 178 8.00 -9.90 -3.10
N ILE A 179 8.63 -9.62 -4.23
CA ILE A 179 8.22 -8.49 -5.08
C ILE A 179 6.81 -8.75 -5.63
N TYR A 180 6.56 -9.98 -6.12
CA TYR A 180 5.23 -10.39 -6.54
C TYR A 180 4.20 -10.21 -5.42
N PHE A 181 4.52 -10.68 -4.20
CA PHE A 181 3.63 -10.54 -3.04
C PHE A 181 3.30 -9.07 -2.74
N MET A 182 4.29 -8.17 -2.76
CA MET A 182 4.07 -6.74 -2.52
C MET A 182 3.15 -6.11 -3.58
N GLU A 183 3.28 -6.53 -4.84
CA GLU A 183 2.40 -6.07 -5.92
C GLU A 183 0.96 -6.59 -5.73
N ILE A 184 0.79 -7.85 -5.32
CA ILE A 184 -0.55 -8.39 -5.01
C ILE A 184 -1.14 -7.70 -3.77
N LEU A 185 -0.35 -7.53 -2.70
CA LEU A 185 -0.79 -6.88 -1.46
C LEU A 185 -1.32 -5.46 -1.70
N SER A 186 -0.70 -4.73 -2.62
CA SER A 186 -1.09 -3.36 -2.96
C SER A 186 -2.16 -3.24 -4.05
N SER A 187 -2.50 -4.33 -4.72
CA SER A 187 -3.40 -4.34 -5.88
C SER A 187 -4.88 -4.27 -5.50
N ILE A 188 -5.71 -4.03 -6.53
CA ILE A 188 -7.18 -4.09 -6.43
C ILE A 188 -7.67 -5.47 -5.95
N ILE A 189 -6.90 -6.54 -6.15
CA ILE A 189 -7.25 -7.89 -5.69
C ILE A 189 -7.47 -7.91 -4.16
N ILE A 190 -6.63 -7.22 -3.42
CA ILE A 190 -6.76 -7.10 -1.97
C ILE A 190 -7.80 -6.03 -1.61
N GLN A 191 -7.80 -4.87 -2.27
CA GLN A 191 -8.71 -3.78 -1.96
C GLN A 191 -10.19 -4.15 -2.15
N GLU A 192 -10.53 -4.89 -3.19
CA GLU A 192 -11.89 -5.38 -3.42
C GLU A 192 -12.34 -6.34 -2.31
N GLN A 193 -11.48 -7.20 -1.80
CA GLN A 193 -11.80 -8.09 -0.68
C GLN A 193 -11.96 -7.34 0.64
N LEU A 194 -11.24 -6.26 0.84
CA LEU A 194 -11.31 -5.44 2.05
C LEU A 194 -12.60 -4.62 2.11
N THR A 195 -13.11 -4.16 0.97
CA THR A 195 -14.28 -3.26 0.89
C THR A 195 -15.49 -3.76 1.69
N PRO A 196 -15.94 -5.03 1.59
CA PRO A 196 -17.06 -5.52 2.40
C PRO A 196 -16.76 -5.56 3.89
N LEU A 197 -15.49 -5.70 4.29
CA LEU A 197 -15.10 -5.89 5.69
C LEU A 197 -15.21 -4.61 6.53
N TYR A 198 -15.18 -3.44 5.89
CA TYR A 198 -15.22 -2.15 6.58
C TYR A 198 -16.39 -1.25 6.22
N SER A 199 -17.33 -1.72 5.39
CA SER A 199 -18.50 -0.95 4.97
C SER A 199 -19.32 -0.47 6.17
N GLY A 200 -19.72 0.80 6.15
CA GLY A 200 -20.59 1.40 7.19
C GLY A 200 -19.86 1.91 8.43
N ALA A 201 -18.58 1.71 8.60
CA ALA A 201 -17.83 2.19 9.75
C ALA A 201 -17.22 3.59 9.53
N ARG A 202 -17.36 4.50 10.52
CA ARG A 202 -16.76 5.84 10.45
C ARG A 202 -15.22 5.82 10.49
N MET A 203 -14.65 4.89 11.26
CA MET A 203 -13.21 4.66 11.36
C MET A 203 -12.93 3.15 11.23
N PRO A 204 -13.00 2.63 10.00
CA PRO A 204 -12.91 1.19 9.78
C PRO A 204 -11.53 0.65 10.12
N ARG A 205 -11.52 -0.52 10.75
CA ARG A 205 -10.31 -1.32 11.01
C ARG A 205 -10.53 -2.73 10.52
N ILE A 206 -9.50 -3.30 9.94
CA ILE A 206 -9.45 -4.72 9.64
C ILE A 206 -8.84 -5.46 10.84
N ASN A 207 -9.43 -6.56 11.24
CA ASN A 207 -8.87 -7.45 12.27
C ASN A 207 -7.90 -8.48 11.66
N GLU A 208 -7.18 -9.17 12.53
CA GLU A 208 -6.19 -10.18 12.12
C GLU A 208 -6.81 -11.33 11.33
N SER A 209 -7.93 -11.86 11.80
CA SER A 209 -8.63 -12.99 11.17
C SER A 209 -9.09 -12.65 9.76
N ASP A 210 -9.65 -11.45 9.55
CA ASP A 210 -10.08 -10.98 8.23
C ASP A 210 -8.86 -10.78 7.30
N PHE A 211 -7.76 -10.20 7.82
CA PHE A 211 -6.53 -10.02 7.04
C PHE A 211 -5.91 -11.36 6.62
N MET A 212 -5.81 -12.31 7.55
CA MET A 212 -5.26 -13.63 7.30
C MET A 212 -6.11 -14.48 6.34
N GLY A 213 -7.42 -14.21 6.30
CA GLY A 213 -8.39 -14.87 5.42
C GLY A 213 -8.44 -14.30 3.99
N LEU A 214 -7.75 -13.19 3.70
CA LEU A 214 -7.70 -12.63 2.34
C LEU A 214 -7.12 -13.65 1.37
N LYS A 215 -7.73 -13.77 0.20
CA LYS A 215 -7.30 -14.69 -0.84
C LYS A 215 -6.28 -14.03 -1.75
N ILE A 216 -5.17 -14.70 -1.99
CA ILE A 216 -4.15 -14.27 -2.93
C ILE A 216 -3.92 -15.35 -4.00
N PRO A 217 -3.67 -14.97 -5.24
CA PRO A 217 -3.32 -15.90 -6.29
C PRO A 217 -1.87 -16.38 -6.09
N LEU A 218 -1.66 -17.70 -6.20
CA LEU A 218 -0.34 -18.31 -6.10
C LEU A 218 -0.01 -19.09 -7.40
N PRO A 219 0.43 -18.40 -8.46
CA PRO A 219 0.90 -19.04 -9.66
C PRO A 219 2.27 -19.73 -9.45
N SER A 220 2.75 -20.45 -10.45
CA SER A 220 4.09 -21.06 -10.41
C SER A 220 5.17 -19.99 -10.18
N PRO A 221 6.32 -20.35 -9.57
CA PRO A 221 7.43 -19.41 -9.36
C PRO A 221 7.89 -18.72 -10.65
N GLN A 222 7.91 -19.44 -11.77
CA GLN A 222 8.25 -18.87 -13.06
C GLN A 222 7.25 -17.77 -13.47
N LYS A 223 5.96 -18.01 -13.31
CA LYS A 223 4.93 -17.02 -13.65
C LYS A 223 4.95 -15.82 -12.71
N GLN A 224 5.26 -16.03 -11.42
CA GLN A 224 5.52 -14.93 -10.49
C GLN A 224 6.67 -14.05 -11.00
N GLN A 225 7.78 -14.66 -11.45
CA GLN A 225 8.93 -13.93 -11.97
C GLN A 225 8.60 -13.16 -13.25
N GLU A 226 7.89 -13.77 -14.20
CA GLU A 226 7.43 -13.07 -15.42
C GLU A 226 6.61 -11.80 -15.09
N ILE A 227 5.74 -11.88 -14.08
CA ILE A 227 4.95 -10.74 -13.62
C ILE A 227 5.86 -9.67 -13.01
N VAL A 228 6.81 -10.07 -12.18
CA VAL A 228 7.79 -9.16 -11.54
C VAL A 228 8.65 -8.45 -12.58
N ASP A 229 9.11 -9.17 -13.60
CA ASP A 229 9.97 -8.60 -14.65
C ASP A 229 9.23 -7.52 -15.43
N TYR A 230 7.99 -7.79 -15.85
CA TYR A 230 7.17 -6.80 -16.52
C TYR A 230 6.91 -5.55 -15.65
N ILE A 231 6.50 -5.76 -14.39
CA ILE A 231 6.21 -4.66 -13.47
C ILE A 231 7.47 -3.83 -13.22
N SER A 232 8.62 -4.48 -13.03
CA SER A 232 9.89 -3.82 -12.79
C SER A 232 10.32 -2.92 -13.96
N GLU A 233 10.02 -3.35 -15.20
CA GLU A 233 10.26 -2.51 -16.38
C GLU A 233 9.35 -1.27 -16.37
N VAL A 234 8.05 -1.46 -16.13
CA VAL A 234 7.09 -0.35 -16.10
C VAL A 234 7.40 0.61 -14.96
N ARG A 235 7.77 0.11 -13.76
CA ARG A 235 8.14 0.94 -12.61
C ARG A 235 9.40 1.77 -12.87
N ARG A 236 10.37 1.27 -13.65
CA ARG A 236 11.52 2.08 -14.09
C ARG A 236 11.09 3.26 -14.95
N LYS A 237 10.12 3.07 -15.85
CA LYS A 237 9.57 4.18 -16.66
C LYS A 237 8.86 5.21 -15.75
N ILE A 238 8.06 4.74 -14.79
CA ILE A 238 7.42 5.60 -13.79
C ILE A 238 8.45 6.40 -12.99
N ALA A 239 9.51 5.75 -12.50
CA ALA A 239 10.55 6.43 -11.74
C ALA A 239 11.24 7.53 -12.56
N THR A 240 11.49 7.32 -13.85
CA THR A 240 12.05 8.35 -14.74
C THR A 240 11.12 9.55 -14.85
N LEU A 241 9.82 9.34 -15.07
CA LEU A 241 8.84 10.43 -15.15
C LEU A 241 8.72 11.18 -13.82
N GLN A 242 8.73 10.46 -12.69
CA GLN A 242 8.69 11.08 -11.36
C GLN A 242 9.88 12.01 -11.08
N LEU A 243 11.05 11.77 -11.68
CA LEU A 243 12.19 12.67 -11.58
C LEU A 243 12.03 13.91 -12.46
N GLN A 244 11.26 13.84 -13.55
CA GLN A 244 11.05 14.97 -14.48
C GLN A 244 10.05 16.00 -13.93
N ILE A 245 8.99 15.56 -13.25
CA ILE A 245 7.93 16.44 -12.72
C ILE A 245 8.46 17.59 -11.85
N PRO A 246 9.33 17.36 -10.85
CA PRO A 246 9.92 18.47 -10.07
C PRO A 246 10.75 19.43 -10.91
N LEU A 247 11.46 18.93 -11.93
CA LEU A 247 12.28 19.76 -12.82
C LEU A 247 11.40 20.69 -13.65
N HIS A 248 10.28 20.19 -14.20
CA HIS A 248 9.31 21.03 -14.90
C HIS A 248 8.70 22.08 -13.98
N SER A 249 8.35 21.71 -12.75
CA SER A 249 7.79 22.62 -11.76
C SER A 249 8.80 23.72 -11.36
N GLN A 250 10.08 23.38 -11.17
CA GLN A 250 11.13 24.36 -10.87
C GLN A 250 11.38 25.31 -12.03
N ARG A 251 11.41 24.79 -13.26
CA ARG A 251 11.55 25.63 -14.48
C ARG A 251 10.36 26.58 -14.63
N ALA A 252 9.13 26.08 -14.42
CA ALA A 252 7.94 26.91 -14.44
C ALA A 252 8.03 28.05 -13.43
N LYS A 253 8.43 27.76 -12.19
CA LYS A 253 8.58 28.76 -11.14
C LYS A 253 9.61 29.84 -11.53
N LYS A 254 10.78 29.42 -12.04
CA LYS A 254 11.83 30.34 -12.47
C LYS A 254 11.36 31.23 -13.62
N GLU A 255 10.71 30.67 -14.64
CA GLU A 255 10.17 31.42 -15.77
C GLU A 255 9.08 32.43 -15.33
N PHE A 256 8.28 32.06 -14.33
CA PHE A 256 7.30 32.98 -13.75
C PHE A 256 7.96 34.13 -12.99
N GLU A 257 8.96 33.85 -12.15
CA GLU A 257 9.71 34.85 -11.40
C GLU A 257 10.43 35.83 -12.34
N GLU A 258 11.06 35.32 -13.38
CA GLU A 258 11.73 36.16 -14.42
C GLU A 258 10.71 37.04 -15.17
N ALA A 259 9.51 36.52 -15.47
CA ALA A 259 8.49 37.30 -16.16
C ALA A 259 7.88 38.40 -15.27
N VAL A 260 7.68 38.12 -13.98
CA VAL A 260 7.01 39.06 -13.04
C VAL A 260 8.00 40.07 -12.47
N PHE A 261 9.22 39.65 -12.11
CA PHE A 261 10.19 40.52 -11.44
C PHE A 261 11.28 41.02 -12.34
N GLY A 262 11.55 40.35 -13.49
CA GLY A 262 12.53 40.79 -14.47
C GLY A 262 12.11 42.05 -15.24
N GLU A 263 10.81 42.34 -15.34
CA GLU A 263 10.30 43.59 -15.93
C GLU A 263 10.46 44.81 -14.99
N THR A 264 10.53 44.58 -13.68
CA THR A 264 10.64 45.67 -12.67
C THR A 264 12.06 46.31 -12.71
N GLN A 265 13.07 45.60 -13.17
CA GLN A 265 14.44 46.17 -13.31
C GLN A 265 14.69 46.94 -14.62
N LYS A 266 13.80 46.81 -15.61
CA LYS A 266 13.91 47.57 -16.88
C LYS A 266 13.21 48.94 -16.87
N VAL A 267 12.47 49.24 -15.81
CA VAL A 267 11.71 50.53 -15.69
C VAL A 267 12.46 51.55 -14.83
N THR A 268 13.63 51.22 -14.28
CA THR A 268 14.44 52.09 -13.40
C THR A 268 15.82 52.43 -13.97
N ASN A 269 15.94 52.49 -15.30
CA ASN A 269 17.12 53.06 -15.98
C ASN A 269 16.69 54.10 -17.02
#